data_ff6dc38da1ec6fb535760f12c7e18244
#
_entry.id   ff6dc38da1ec6fb535760f12c7e18244
#
_cell.length_a   1.000
_cell.length_b   1.000
_cell.length_c   1.000
_cell.angle_alpha   90.00
_cell.angle_beta   90.00
_cell.angle_gamma   90.00
#
_symmetry.space_group_name_H-M   'P 1'
#
loop_
_entity.id
_entity.type
_entity.pdbx_description
1 polymer ?
#
loop_
_entity_poly.entity_id
_entity_poly.type
_entity_poly.pdbx_seq_one_letter_code
_entity_poly.pdbx_strand_id
1 'polypeptide(L)'
;MRRAKKIFDIAEELQYKKIKRGSNRNSHSRRIAIVEWYTEEEELDDLYYYAIRIGVEKKAQELAYDVMRFFNNEELNHLDQVDGIIAIGKFSTQKIKELELYTDKLVFIDINTLAYGHSCVTTDFENSVIAVLNHFLEKQHQQIGLLIGQEQTSDKTTTLSDPRLLAFKNYLTKKQLYQEKYVKIGNFSSESGYSMMKELIENLGKQLPTAFFIASDALAMGALRALQEADIPVPDRVNVIAFNDTSIAKYVYPPLSTVTVFTEEMGRQGLQLLHEKFQHPSSTIPRMVTLATKLTLRKSSL
;
A
#
# COMPACT_ATOMS: atom_id res chain seq x y z
N MET A 1 -49.62 30.00 6.14
CA MET A 1 -48.92 31.03 6.99
C MET A 1 -48.90 30.73 8.50
N ARG A 2 -50.01 30.22 9.17
CA ARG A 2 -49.99 29.98 10.63
C ARG A 2 -49.03 28.90 11.14
N ARG A 3 -48.70 27.81 10.37
CA ARG A 3 -47.77 26.76 10.80
C ARG A 3 -46.29 27.19 10.80
N ALA A 4 -45.88 28.02 9.86
CA ALA A 4 -44.51 28.51 9.80
C ALA A 4 -44.17 29.44 10.98
N LYS A 5 -45.12 30.31 11.36
CA LYS A 5 -44.97 31.23 12.51
C LYS A 5 -44.79 30.43 13.83
N LYS A 6 -45.56 29.38 14.03
CA LYS A 6 -45.47 28.52 15.24
C LYS A 6 -44.12 27.77 15.36
N ILE A 7 -43.50 27.41 14.23
CA ILE A 7 -42.14 26.79 14.20
C ILE A 7 -41.07 27.82 14.57
N PHE A 8 -41.20 29.05 14.10
CA PHE A 8 -40.28 30.14 14.45
C PHE A 8 -40.39 30.50 15.94
N ASP A 9 -41.61 30.61 16.47
CA ASP A 9 -41.85 30.94 17.88
C ASP A 9 -41.28 29.87 18.81
N ILE A 10 -41.41 28.57 18.48
CA ILE A 10 -40.83 27.45 19.24
C ILE A 10 -39.29 27.42 19.14
N ALA A 11 -38.73 27.75 17.99
CA ALA A 11 -37.27 27.81 17.81
C ALA A 11 -36.64 28.95 18.62
N GLU A 12 -37.39 30.07 18.79
CA GLU A 12 -36.97 31.20 19.62
C GLU A 12 -37.07 30.87 21.11
N GLU A 13 -38.17 30.22 21.54
CA GLU A 13 -38.40 29.78 22.92
C GLU A 13 -37.36 28.72 23.38
N LEU A 14 -36.90 27.86 22.47
CA LEU A 14 -35.85 26.86 22.72
C LEU A 14 -34.42 27.43 22.55
N GLN A 15 -34.26 28.74 22.35
CA GLN A 15 -32.96 29.37 22.06
C GLN A 15 -32.18 28.66 20.93
N TYR A 16 -32.90 28.09 19.93
CA TYR A 16 -32.30 27.44 18.81
C TYR A 16 -31.59 28.46 17.94
N LYS A 17 -30.31 28.70 18.22
CA LYS A 17 -29.43 29.46 17.33
C LYS A 17 -29.27 28.67 16.06
N LYS A 18 -29.99 29.10 15.00
CA LYS A 18 -29.68 28.62 13.65
C LYS A 18 -28.21 28.91 13.43
N ILE A 19 -27.38 27.85 13.47
CA ILE A 19 -26.00 27.98 13.04
C ILE A 19 -26.11 28.43 11.59
N LYS A 20 -25.92 29.71 11.36
CA LYS A 20 -25.67 30.22 10.01
C LYS A 20 -24.40 29.46 9.60
N ARG A 21 -24.54 28.39 8.81
CA ARG A 21 -23.45 27.96 7.94
C ARG A 21 -23.09 29.26 7.20
N GLY A 22 -22.03 29.87 7.66
CA GLY A 22 -21.49 31.05 7.00
C GLY A 22 -21.23 30.66 5.55
N SER A 23 -22.05 31.17 4.66
CA SER A 23 -21.78 31.13 3.24
C SER A 23 -20.64 32.11 2.98
N ASN A 24 -19.45 31.83 3.49
CA ASN A 24 -18.23 32.36 2.91
C ASN A 24 -17.97 31.53 1.64
N ARG A 25 -18.83 31.74 0.64
CA ARG A 25 -18.69 31.22 -0.72
C ARG A 25 -17.61 32.00 -1.49
N ASN A 26 -16.42 32.15 -0.90
CA ASN A 26 -15.21 32.60 -1.58
C ASN A 26 -13.96 31.78 -1.24
N SER A 27 -14.10 30.60 -0.64
CA SER A 27 -13.09 29.57 -0.75
C SER A 27 -13.58 28.61 -1.83
N HIS A 28 -13.05 28.68 -3.03
CA HIS A 28 -13.18 27.57 -3.96
C HIS A 28 -12.68 26.32 -3.21
N SER A 29 -13.57 25.32 -3.04
CA SER A 29 -13.15 24.00 -2.59
C SER A 29 -12.02 23.59 -3.52
N ARG A 30 -10.87 23.22 -2.95
CA ARG A 30 -9.75 22.74 -3.78
C ARG A 30 -10.16 21.45 -4.43
N ARG A 31 -9.77 21.28 -5.67
CA ARG A 31 -9.96 20.06 -6.43
C ARG A 31 -8.62 19.34 -6.58
N ILE A 32 -8.56 18.08 -6.21
CA ILE A 32 -7.37 17.25 -6.36
C ILE A 32 -7.67 16.07 -7.26
N ALA A 33 -6.63 15.56 -7.95
CA ALA A 33 -6.70 14.28 -8.62
C ALA A 33 -5.99 13.20 -7.81
N ILE A 34 -6.56 12.00 -7.81
CA ILE A 34 -5.88 10.75 -7.46
C ILE A 34 -5.60 10.05 -8.77
N VAL A 35 -4.33 9.81 -9.09
CA VAL A 35 -3.89 9.07 -10.27
C VAL A 35 -3.35 7.73 -9.80
N GLU A 36 -4.03 6.66 -10.19
CA GLU A 36 -3.70 5.29 -9.81
C GLU A 36 -2.73 4.65 -10.79
N TRP A 37 -1.87 3.82 -10.27
CA TRP A 37 -0.96 2.99 -11.04
C TRP A 37 -1.63 1.75 -11.66
N TYR A 38 -2.73 1.29 -11.06
CA TYR A 38 -3.48 0.14 -11.56
C TYR A 38 -4.69 0.51 -12.38
N THR A 39 -5.27 -0.49 -13.01
CA THR A 39 -6.64 -0.48 -13.50
C THR A 39 -7.63 -0.77 -12.35
N GLU A 40 -8.89 -0.45 -12.56
CA GLU A 40 -9.96 -0.76 -11.60
C GLU A 40 -10.06 -2.27 -11.32
N GLU A 41 -9.82 -3.12 -12.33
CA GLU A 41 -9.84 -4.57 -12.20
C GLU A 41 -8.67 -5.08 -11.33
N GLU A 42 -7.46 -4.57 -11.55
CA GLU A 42 -6.28 -4.94 -10.79
C GLU A 42 -6.39 -4.54 -9.31
N GLU A 43 -7.13 -3.47 -8.99
CA GLU A 43 -7.38 -3.04 -7.60
C GLU A 43 -8.19 -4.07 -6.81
N LEU A 44 -9.04 -4.86 -7.47
CA LEU A 44 -9.84 -5.90 -6.81
C LEU A 44 -9.02 -7.13 -6.41
N ASP A 45 -7.91 -7.38 -7.10
CA ASP A 45 -7.04 -8.53 -6.82
C ASP A 45 -6.11 -8.29 -5.62
N ASP A 46 -5.71 -7.03 -5.38
CA ASP A 46 -4.92 -6.66 -4.20
C ASP A 46 -5.44 -5.36 -3.55
N LEU A 47 -6.04 -5.48 -2.39
CA LEU A 47 -6.64 -4.37 -1.64
C LEU A 47 -5.61 -3.40 -1.02
N TYR A 48 -4.32 -3.58 -1.26
CA TYR A 48 -3.27 -2.72 -0.73
C TYR A 48 -3.41 -1.27 -1.18
N TYR A 49 -3.51 -1.03 -2.49
CA TYR A 49 -3.62 0.32 -3.04
C TYR A 49 -5.02 0.91 -2.86
N TYR A 50 -6.05 0.06 -2.89
CA TYR A 50 -7.40 0.46 -2.49
C TYR A 50 -7.40 1.12 -1.11
N ALA A 51 -6.75 0.50 -0.12
CA ALA A 51 -6.71 1.04 1.24
C ALA A 51 -5.91 2.35 1.33
N ILE A 52 -4.85 2.53 0.54
CA ILE A 52 -4.13 3.81 0.42
C ILE A 52 -5.06 4.90 -0.12
N ARG A 53 -5.78 4.61 -1.22
CA ARG A 53 -6.74 5.53 -1.83
C ARG A 53 -7.83 5.95 -0.84
N ILE A 54 -8.41 5.01 -0.10
CA ILE A 54 -9.39 5.31 0.95
C ILE A 54 -8.82 6.28 1.99
N GLY A 55 -7.53 6.14 2.34
CA GLY A 55 -6.85 7.09 3.24
C GLY A 55 -6.79 8.51 2.68
N VAL A 56 -6.49 8.65 1.39
CA VAL A 56 -6.50 9.95 0.68
C VAL A 56 -7.92 10.53 0.68
N GLU A 57 -8.93 9.75 0.29
CA GLU A 57 -10.34 10.18 0.19
C GLU A 57 -10.91 10.63 1.54
N LYS A 58 -10.66 9.87 2.62
CA LYS A 58 -11.05 10.26 3.99
C LYS A 58 -10.43 11.59 4.39
N LYS A 59 -9.14 11.78 4.11
CA LYS A 59 -8.46 13.03 4.41
C LYS A 59 -8.96 14.19 3.54
N ALA A 60 -9.29 13.94 2.27
CA ALA A 60 -9.89 14.93 1.38
C ALA A 60 -11.26 15.41 1.90
N GLN A 61 -12.07 14.48 2.39
CA GLN A 61 -13.35 14.79 3.01
C GLN A 61 -13.19 15.68 4.27
N GLU A 62 -12.20 15.40 5.13
CA GLU A 62 -11.88 16.22 6.30
C GLU A 62 -11.50 17.66 5.91
N LEU A 63 -10.78 17.82 4.80
CA LEU A 63 -10.31 19.10 4.28
C LEU A 63 -11.33 19.80 3.36
N ALA A 64 -12.48 19.16 3.11
CA ALA A 64 -13.51 19.61 2.17
C ALA A 64 -12.95 19.82 0.75
N TYR A 65 -12.11 18.92 0.27
CA TYR A 65 -11.58 18.89 -1.10
C TYR A 65 -12.46 18.05 -2.02
N ASP A 66 -12.62 18.50 -3.26
CA ASP A 66 -13.22 17.71 -4.34
C ASP A 66 -12.17 16.75 -4.90
N VAL A 67 -12.55 15.50 -5.13
CA VAL A 67 -11.64 14.45 -5.62
C VAL A 67 -12.07 13.96 -7.00
N MET A 68 -11.14 13.99 -7.95
CA MET A 68 -11.23 13.29 -9.23
C MET A 68 -10.33 12.05 -9.17
N ARG A 69 -10.78 10.92 -9.74
CA ARG A 69 -10.01 9.67 -9.79
C ARG A 69 -9.71 9.31 -11.21
N PHE A 70 -8.52 8.75 -11.44
CA PHE A 70 -8.05 8.27 -12.74
C PHE A 70 -7.29 6.96 -12.54
N PHE A 71 -7.83 5.88 -13.07
CA PHE A 71 -7.15 4.60 -13.14
C PHE A 71 -6.20 4.54 -14.33
N ASN A 72 -5.25 3.61 -14.33
CA ASN A 72 -4.18 3.56 -15.35
C ASN A 72 -4.67 3.29 -16.78
N ASN A 73 -5.88 2.77 -16.95
CA ASN A 73 -6.53 2.55 -18.25
C ASN A 73 -7.44 3.69 -18.69
N GLU A 74 -7.49 4.79 -17.95
CA GLU A 74 -8.31 5.95 -18.24
C GLU A 74 -7.49 7.08 -18.87
N GLU A 75 -8.14 7.87 -19.72
CA GLU A 75 -7.56 9.12 -20.20
C GLU A 75 -7.58 10.18 -19.10
N LEU A 76 -6.49 10.95 -18.97
CA LEU A 76 -6.35 12.02 -17.97
C LEU A 76 -7.14 13.28 -18.35
N ASN A 77 -8.40 13.10 -18.76
CA ASN A 77 -9.28 14.19 -19.16
C ASN A 77 -9.58 15.12 -17.97
N HIS A 78 -9.49 16.43 -18.21
CA HIS A 78 -9.71 17.47 -17.19
C HIS A 78 -8.71 17.49 -16.03
N LEU A 79 -7.57 16.83 -16.15
CA LEU A 79 -6.50 16.90 -15.14
C LEU A 79 -5.92 18.32 -15.03
N ASP A 80 -6.08 19.17 -16.05
CA ASP A 80 -5.76 20.60 -16.03
C ASP A 80 -6.64 21.44 -15.11
N GLN A 81 -7.75 20.88 -14.61
CA GLN A 81 -8.71 21.57 -13.74
C GLN A 81 -8.49 21.29 -12.25
N VAL A 82 -7.39 20.64 -11.88
CA VAL A 82 -7.09 20.32 -10.47
C VAL A 82 -6.02 21.22 -9.89
N ASP A 83 -6.11 21.49 -8.59
CA ASP A 83 -5.13 22.27 -7.84
C ASP A 83 -3.86 21.47 -7.53
N GLY A 84 -3.95 20.12 -7.50
CA GLY A 84 -2.83 19.25 -7.21
C GLY A 84 -3.15 17.77 -7.43
N ILE A 85 -2.11 16.94 -7.47
CA ILE A 85 -2.20 15.53 -7.81
C ILE A 85 -1.56 14.67 -6.70
N ILE A 86 -2.25 13.61 -6.31
CA ILE A 86 -1.72 12.48 -5.57
C ILE A 86 -1.56 11.32 -6.54
N ALA A 87 -0.34 10.86 -6.77
CA ALA A 87 -0.04 9.70 -7.62
C ALA A 87 0.28 8.49 -6.73
N ILE A 88 -0.50 7.41 -6.84
CA ILE A 88 -0.40 6.21 -5.99
C ILE A 88 0.16 5.06 -6.81
N GLY A 89 1.30 4.50 -6.37
CA GLY A 89 1.96 3.36 -6.98
C GLY A 89 3.25 3.70 -7.73
N LYS A 90 3.55 3.00 -8.82
CA LYS A 90 4.86 2.98 -9.47
C LYS A 90 4.83 3.68 -10.83
N PHE A 91 5.44 4.85 -10.93
CA PHE A 91 5.46 5.68 -12.13
C PHE A 91 6.87 5.74 -12.74
N SER A 92 6.96 5.67 -14.07
CA SER A 92 8.21 5.91 -14.78
C SER A 92 8.61 7.38 -14.75
N THR A 93 9.88 7.66 -15.04
CA THR A 93 10.37 9.04 -15.20
C THR A 93 9.56 9.83 -16.24
N GLN A 94 9.15 9.16 -17.32
CA GLN A 94 8.34 9.79 -18.38
C GLN A 94 6.96 10.15 -17.84
N LYS A 95 6.31 9.21 -17.14
CA LYS A 95 4.97 9.44 -16.59
C LYS A 95 4.95 10.51 -15.50
N ILE A 96 6.00 10.59 -14.68
CA ILE A 96 6.19 11.69 -13.72
C ILE A 96 6.23 13.05 -14.46
N LYS A 97 7.03 13.16 -15.54
CA LYS A 97 7.12 14.37 -16.35
C LYS A 97 5.80 14.74 -17.04
N GLU A 98 5.00 13.74 -17.47
CA GLU A 98 3.67 13.99 -17.99
C GLU A 98 2.75 14.61 -16.94
N LEU A 99 2.77 14.11 -15.71
CA LEU A 99 1.98 14.68 -14.61
C LEU A 99 2.43 16.11 -14.24
N GLU A 100 3.72 16.42 -14.34
CA GLU A 100 4.28 17.76 -14.13
C GLU A 100 3.75 18.80 -15.10
N LEU A 101 3.27 18.42 -16.29
CA LEU A 101 2.68 19.34 -17.24
C LEU A 101 1.35 19.94 -16.75
N TYR A 102 0.67 19.29 -15.83
CA TYR A 102 -0.63 19.75 -15.30
C TYR A 102 -0.51 20.61 -14.06
N THR A 103 0.44 20.28 -13.17
CA THR A 103 0.65 21.04 -11.92
C THR A 103 2.03 20.78 -11.31
N ASP A 104 2.57 21.76 -10.61
CA ASP A 104 3.77 21.65 -9.78
C ASP A 104 3.48 21.04 -8.39
N LYS A 105 2.22 20.84 -8.04
CA LYS A 105 1.76 20.34 -6.76
C LYS A 105 1.46 18.84 -6.84
N LEU A 106 2.54 18.08 -6.88
CA LEU A 106 2.54 16.62 -6.96
C LEU A 106 3.06 16.01 -5.65
N VAL A 107 2.41 14.94 -5.20
CA VAL A 107 2.88 14.06 -4.13
C VAL A 107 2.67 12.61 -4.57
N PHE A 108 3.66 11.78 -4.30
CA PHE A 108 3.64 10.38 -4.68
C PHE A 108 3.51 9.48 -3.44
N ILE A 109 2.83 8.35 -3.58
CA ILE A 109 2.68 7.36 -2.52
C ILE A 109 3.15 6.01 -3.05
N ASP A 110 3.95 5.32 -2.23
CA ASP A 110 4.55 4.01 -2.49
C ASP A 110 5.65 4.00 -3.56
N ILE A 111 6.26 5.15 -3.81
CA ILE A 111 7.48 5.29 -4.61
C ILE A 111 8.34 6.44 -4.07
N ASN A 112 9.67 6.29 -4.10
CA ASN A 112 10.59 7.36 -3.74
C ASN A 112 10.83 8.28 -4.94
N THR A 113 10.33 9.50 -4.86
CA THR A 113 10.43 10.52 -5.92
C THR A 113 11.29 11.73 -5.54
N LEU A 114 12.08 11.64 -4.47
CA LEU A 114 12.96 12.75 -4.05
C LEU A 114 13.93 13.16 -5.15
N ALA A 115 14.46 12.20 -5.91
CA ALA A 115 15.38 12.48 -7.02
C ALA A 115 14.72 13.26 -8.18
N TYR A 116 13.39 13.24 -8.24
CA TYR A 116 12.58 13.99 -9.22
C TYR A 116 12.06 15.32 -8.67
N GLY A 117 12.42 15.69 -7.44
CA GLY A 117 11.99 16.95 -6.82
C GLY A 117 10.58 16.89 -6.20
N HIS A 118 9.99 15.71 -6.02
CA HIS A 118 8.66 15.56 -5.44
C HIS A 118 8.68 14.91 -4.07
N SER A 119 7.78 15.39 -3.20
CA SER A 119 7.55 14.75 -1.90
C SER A 119 6.81 13.43 -2.06
N CYS A 120 7.11 12.48 -1.17
CA CYS A 120 6.50 11.16 -1.24
C CYS A 120 6.27 10.53 0.14
N VAL A 121 5.42 9.50 0.16
CA VAL A 121 5.18 8.64 1.33
C VAL A 121 5.55 7.21 0.97
N THR A 122 6.30 6.55 1.83
CA THR A 122 6.73 5.16 1.66
C THR A 122 6.57 4.36 2.96
N THR A 123 6.74 3.05 2.85
CA THR A 123 6.82 2.13 3.98
C THR A 123 8.28 1.79 4.28
N ASP A 124 8.60 1.52 5.53
CA ASP A 124 9.92 1.02 5.95
C ASP A 124 10.04 -0.48 5.63
N PHE A 125 10.29 -0.77 4.36
CA PHE A 125 10.43 -2.15 3.87
C PHE A 125 11.63 -2.88 4.47
N GLU A 126 12.77 -2.20 4.62
CA GLU A 126 14.01 -2.83 5.07
C GLU A 126 13.89 -3.34 6.52
N ASN A 127 13.52 -2.47 7.46
CA ASN A 127 13.36 -2.88 8.86
C ASN A 127 12.21 -3.88 9.04
N SER A 128 11.18 -3.82 8.19
CA SER A 128 10.09 -4.79 8.18
C SER A 128 10.58 -6.20 7.87
N VAL A 129 11.37 -6.35 6.81
CA VAL A 129 11.96 -7.65 6.42
C VAL A 129 12.92 -8.13 7.50
N ILE A 130 13.77 -7.25 8.05
CA ILE A 130 14.68 -7.59 9.14
C ILE A 130 13.92 -8.10 10.37
N ALA A 131 12.78 -7.50 10.71
CA ALA A 131 11.95 -7.94 11.83
C ALA A 131 11.40 -9.36 11.61
N VAL A 132 10.92 -9.67 10.38
CA VAL A 132 10.47 -11.01 10.02
C VAL A 132 11.61 -12.02 10.11
N LEU A 133 12.77 -11.69 9.55
CA LEU A 133 13.93 -12.59 9.55
C LEU A 133 14.48 -12.83 10.95
N ASN A 134 14.50 -11.81 11.80
CA ASN A 134 14.88 -11.96 13.20
C ASN A 134 13.93 -12.91 13.93
N HIS A 135 12.62 -12.75 13.73
CA HIS A 135 11.62 -13.65 14.33
C HIS A 135 11.88 -15.11 13.90
N PHE A 136 12.12 -15.37 12.62
CA PHE A 136 12.44 -16.74 12.16
C PHE A 136 13.75 -17.27 12.77
N LEU A 137 14.79 -16.44 12.87
CA LEU A 137 16.06 -16.85 13.45
C LEU A 137 15.96 -17.12 14.97
N GLU A 138 15.19 -16.32 15.70
CA GLU A 138 14.87 -16.55 17.14
C GLU A 138 14.13 -17.88 17.35
N LYS A 139 13.30 -18.29 16.37
CA LYS A 139 12.66 -19.61 16.34
C LYS A 139 13.54 -20.71 15.74
N GLN A 140 14.85 -20.43 15.58
CA GLN A 140 15.86 -21.36 15.10
C GLN A 140 15.70 -21.84 13.65
N HIS A 141 14.91 -21.14 12.82
CA HIS A 141 14.85 -21.40 11.40
C HIS A 141 16.15 -20.93 10.71
N GLN A 142 16.85 -21.85 10.04
CA GLN A 142 18.06 -21.54 9.28
C GLN A 142 17.85 -21.65 7.77
N GLN A 143 16.83 -22.39 7.34
CA GLN A 143 16.41 -22.47 5.94
C GLN A 143 15.16 -21.62 5.78
N ILE A 144 15.35 -20.43 5.21
CA ILE A 144 14.31 -19.42 5.05
C ILE A 144 14.15 -19.13 3.57
N GLY A 145 12.92 -19.29 3.07
CA GLY A 145 12.55 -19.01 1.69
C GLY A 145 11.88 -17.64 1.53
N LEU A 146 11.84 -17.18 0.29
CA LEU A 146 11.15 -15.97 -0.13
C LEU A 146 10.29 -16.23 -1.36
N LEU A 147 9.01 -15.86 -1.30
CA LEU A 147 8.17 -15.67 -2.48
C LEU A 147 7.87 -14.20 -2.66
N ILE A 148 8.14 -13.67 -3.84
CA ILE A 148 7.97 -12.25 -4.12
C ILE A 148 7.48 -12.03 -5.55
N GLY A 149 6.70 -10.97 -5.75
CA GLY A 149 6.32 -10.49 -7.07
C GLY A 149 7.33 -9.50 -7.62
N GLN A 150 7.31 -9.34 -8.93
CA GLN A 150 8.03 -8.30 -9.65
C GLN A 150 7.06 -7.28 -10.22
N GLU A 151 7.29 -6.01 -9.95
CA GLU A 151 6.47 -4.90 -10.41
C GLU A 151 7.13 -4.18 -11.60
N GLN A 152 6.29 -3.55 -12.40
CA GLN A 152 6.71 -2.65 -13.48
C GLN A 152 6.09 -1.28 -13.25
N THR A 153 6.64 -0.26 -13.88
CA THR A 153 6.02 1.08 -13.90
C THR A 153 4.69 1.06 -14.65
N SER A 154 3.83 2.07 -14.41
CA SER A 154 2.47 2.16 -14.98
C SER A 154 2.42 2.03 -16.49
N ASP A 155 3.46 2.47 -17.19
CA ASP A 155 3.64 2.35 -18.64
C ASP A 155 4.37 1.06 -19.08
N LYS A 156 4.67 0.16 -18.13
CA LYS A 156 5.39 -1.11 -18.31
C LYS A 156 6.78 -0.98 -18.95
N THR A 157 7.37 0.22 -18.94
CA THR A 157 8.68 0.48 -19.55
C THR A 157 9.85 0.07 -18.69
N THR A 158 9.65 -0.01 -17.38
CA THR A 158 10.72 -0.30 -16.42
C THR A 158 10.27 -1.34 -15.41
N THR A 159 11.07 -2.40 -15.27
CA THR A 159 10.92 -3.39 -14.21
C THR A 159 11.62 -2.88 -12.95
N LEU A 160 10.93 -2.95 -11.84
CA LEU A 160 11.39 -2.39 -10.56
C LEU A 160 12.09 -3.44 -9.71
N SER A 161 13.12 -3.02 -9.01
CA SER A 161 13.74 -3.84 -7.96
C SER A 161 12.96 -3.65 -6.65
N ASP A 162 12.43 -4.73 -6.12
CA ASP A 162 11.68 -4.68 -4.87
C ASP A 162 12.62 -4.53 -3.66
N PRO A 163 12.41 -3.53 -2.79
CA PRO A 163 13.25 -3.30 -1.62
C PRO A 163 13.22 -4.48 -0.62
N ARG A 164 12.13 -5.25 -0.58
CA ARG A 164 12.00 -6.45 0.27
C ARG A 164 12.95 -7.56 -0.16
N LEU A 165 13.10 -7.79 -1.48
CA LEU A 165 14.08 -8.74 -2.03
C LEU A 165 15.51 -8.35 -1.66
N LEU A 166 15.82 -7.06 -1.82
CA LEU A 166 17.16 -6.54 -1.52
C LEU A 166 17.48 -6.68 -0.02
N ALA A 167 16.54 -6.30 0.86
CA ALA A 167 16.70 -6.42 2.30
C ALA A 167 16.86 -7.89 2.73
N PHE A 168 16.04 -8.80 2.20
CA PHE A 168 16.12 -10.24 2.46
C PHE A 168 17.49 -10.80 2.06
N LYS A 169 17.93 -10.54 0.83
CA LYS A 169 19.21 -11.01 0.32
C LYS A 169 20.38 -10.46 1.15
N ASN A 170 20.42 -9.15 1.37
CA ASN A 170 21.50 -8.51 2.10
C ASN A 170 21.59 -9.03 3.54
N TYR A 171 20.47 -9.14 4.24
CA TYR A 171 20.43 -9.56 5.62
C TYR A 171 20.87 -11.03 5.78
N LEU A 172 20.34 -11.96 5.00
CA LEU A 172 20.71 -13.38 5.08
C LEU A 172 22.11 -13.64 4.55
N THR A 173 22.63 -12.87 3.59
CA THR A 173 24.03 -12.95 3.14
C THR A 173 24.97 -12.59 4.28
N LYS A 174 24.72 -11.51 5.03
CA LYS A 174 25.49 -11.14 6.22
C LYS A 174 25.48 -12.22 7.30
N LYS A 175 24.39 -12.99 7.39
CA LYS A 175 24.24 -14.14 8.32
C LYS A 175 24.78 -15.45 7.75
N GLN A 176 25.25 -15.48 6.50
CA GLN A 176 25.70 -16.70 5.78
C GLN A 176 24.59 -17.75 5.60
N LEU A 177 23.32 -17.30 5.52
CA LEU A 177 22.12 -18.15 5.39
C LEU A 177 21.39 -17.96 4.06
N TYR A 178 21.79 -17.00 3.22
CA TYR A 178 21.15 -16.77 1.92
C TYR A 178 21.39 -17.96 0.98
N GLN A 179 20.30 -18.49 0.40
CA GLN A 179 20.35 -19.50 -0.63
C GLN A 179 19.38 -19.14 -1.76
N GLU A 180 19.94 -18.88 -2.94
CA GLU A 180 19.17 -18.44 -4.11
C GLU A 180 18.08 -19.45 -4.51
N LYS A 181 18.32 -20.74 -4.34
CA LYS A 181 17.35 -21.82 -4.64
C LYS A 181 16.05 -21.73 -3.82
N TYR A 182 16.03 -20.98 -2.70
CA TYR A 182 14.87 -20.77 -1.85
C TYR A 182 14.09 -19.48 -2.19
N VAL A 183 14.54 -18.74 -3.21
CA VAL A 183 13.91 -17.50 -3.64
C VAL A 183 13.18 -17.74 -4.94
N LYS A 184 11.90 -17.36 -4.99
CA LYS A 184 11.09 -17.38 -6.21
C LYS A 184 10.52 -15.99 -6.47
N ILE A 185 10.61 -15.58 -7.73
CA ILE A 185 10.11 -14.29 -8.21
C ILE A 185 9.05 -14.57 -9.28
N GLY A 186 7.86 -14.01 -9.07
CA GLY A 186 6.72 -14.12 -9.99
C GLY A 186 5.93 -12.83 -10.03
N ASN A 187 4.60 -12.89 -10.07
CA ASN A 187 3.70 -11.74 -9.98
C ASN A 187 3.07 -11.67 -8.59
N PHE A 188 2.51 -10.52 -8.20
CA PHE A 188 1.80 -10.35 -6.94
C PHE A 188 0.35 -10.89 -7.02
N SER A 189 0.18 -12.14 -7.46
CA SER A 189 -1.12 -12.81 -7.53
C SER A 189 -1.15 -14.12 -6.73
N SER A 190 -2.33 -14.56 -6.38
CA SER A 190 -2.56 -15.83 -5.70
C SER A 190 -2.12 -17.03 -6.57
N GLU A 191 -2.36 -16.97 -7.89
CA GLU A 191 -1.94 -18.00 -8.85
C GLU A 191 -0.42 -18.13 -8.90
N SER A 192 0.27 -16.99 -8.87
CA SER A 192 1.74 -16.97 -8.86
C SER A 192 2.28 -17.54 -7.55
N GLY A 193 1.68 -17.19 -6.41
CA GLY A 193 2.03 -17.75 -5.11
C GLY A 193 1.88 -19.26 -5.05
N TYR A 194 0.76 -19.78 -5.60
CA TYR A 194 0.52 -21.22 -5.73
C TYR A 194 1.58 -21.90 -6.59
N SER A 195 1.82 -21.38 -7.79
CA SER A 195 2.75 -22.00 -8.75
C SER A 195 4.18 -22.02 -8.22
N MET A 196 4.65 -20.91 -7.62
CA MET A 196 5.99 -20.81 -7.04
C MET A 196 6.17 -21.76 -5.85
N MET A 197 5.19 -21.88 -4.96
CA MET A 197 5.28 -22.78 -3.82
C MET A 197 5.23 -24.24 -4.27
N LYS A 198 4.35 -24.57 -5.20
CA LYS A 198 4.25 -25.91 -5.80
C LYS A 198 5.58 -26.34 -6.43
N GLU A 199 6.19 -25.47 -7.22
CA GLU A 199 7.51 -25.72 -7.82
C GLU A 199 8.60 -25.96 -6.76
N LEU A 200 8.61 -25.19 -5.66
CA LEU A 200 9.56 -25.41 -4.56
C LEU A 200 9.33 -26.76 -3.86
N ILE A 201 8.07 -27.13 -3.64
CA ILE A 201 7.73 -28.43 -3.03
C ILE A 201 8.23 -29.59 -3.91
N GLU A 202 7.95 -29.54 -5.22
CA GLU A 202 8.36 -30.57 -6.17
C GLU A 202 9.88 -30.67 -6.30
N ASN A 203 10.58 -29.53 -6.38
CA ASN A 203 12.02 -29.50 -6.60
C ASN A 203 12.85 -29.80 -5.34
N LEU A 204 12.38 -29.42 -4.15
CA LEU A 204 13.15 -29.51 -2.92
C LEU A 204 12.71 -30.68 -2.01
N GLY A 205 11.49 -31.13 -2.10
CA GLY A 205 10.96 -32.21 -1.29
C GLY A 205 11.25 -32.04 0.20
N LYS A 206 12.00 -32.93 0.79
CA LYS A 206 12.39 -32.91 2.21
C LYS A 206 13.30 -31.72 2.58
N GLN A 207 13.95 -31.08 1.57
CA GLN A 207 14.83 -29.92 1.75
C GLN A 207 14.05 -28.60 1.66
N LEU A 208 12.72 -28.64 1.56
CA LEU A 208 11.89 -27.44 1.57
C LEU A 208 12.17 -26.63 2.83
N PRO A 209 12.41 -25.29 2.74
CA PRO A 209 12.59 -24.43 3.89
C PRO A 209 11.53 -24.59 4.97
N THR A 210 11.92 -24.36 6.20
CA THR A 210 11.03 -24.47 7.36
C THR A 210 10.30 -23.16 7.67
N ALA A 211 10.70 -22.08 7.02
CA ALA A 211 10.06 -20.77 7.14
C ALA A 211 10.06 -20.06 5.78
N PHE A 212 8.97 -19.35 5.48
CA PHE A 212 8.86 -18.52 4.29
C PHE A 212 8.39 -17.11 4.65
N PHE A 213 9.16 -16.11 4.20
CA PHE A 213 8.66 -14.77 4.03
C PHE A 213 7.98 -14.66 2.67
N ILE A 214 6.73 -14.19 2.63
CA ILE A 214 5.96 -14.06 1.41
C ILE A 214 5.54 -12.59 1.26
N ALA A 215 5.93 -11.97 0.17
CA ALA A 215 5.92 -10.51 0.05
C ALA A 215 4.52 -9.87 -0.14
N SER A 216 3.43 -10.64 -0.17
CA SER A 216 2.06 -10.11 -0.03
C SER A 216 1.10 -11.18 0.51
N ASP A 217 -0.04 -10.74 1.04
CA ASP A 217 -1.08 -11.65 1.51
C ASP A 217 -1.72 -12.43 0.33
N ALA A 218 -1.84 -11.82 -0.85
CA ALA A 218 -2.34 -12.48 -2.05
C ALA A 218 -1.42 -13.66 -2.47
N LEU A 219 -0.11 -13.43 -2.54
CA LEU A 219 0.87 -14.50 -2.77
C LEU A 219 0.78 -15.60 -1.71
N ALA A 220 0.63 -15.20 -0.43
CA ALA A 220 0.59 -16.15 0.69
C ALA A 220 -0.65 -17.05 0.63
N MET A 221 -1.78 -16.56 0.15
CA MET A 221 -2.98 -17.39 -0.07
C MET A 221 -2.70 -18.53 -1.05
N GLY A 222 -2.11 -18.24 -2.18
CA GLY A 222 -1.74 -19.26 -3.16
C GLY A 222 -0.73 -20.26 -2.60
N ALA A 223 0.29 -19.76 -1.90
CA ALA A 223 1.31 -20.59 -1.27
C ALA A 223 0.73 -21.52 -0.19
N LEU A 224 -0.17 -21.02 0.66
CA LEU A 224 -0.87 -21.83 1.66
C LEU A 224 -1.70 -22.95 1.01
N ARG A 225 -2.39 -22.65 -0.10
CA ARG A 225 -3.14 -23.65 -0.86
C ARG A 225 -2.21 -24.74 -1.39
N ALA A 226 -1.05 -24.40 -1.96
CA ALA A 226 -0.08 -25.38 -2.46
C ALA A 226 0.48 -26.26 -1.33
N LEU A 227 0.78 -25.67 -0.16
CA LEU A 227 1.21 -26.41 1.03
C LEU A 227 0.12 -27.37 1.53
N GLN A 228 -1.13 -26.94 1.56
CA GLN A 228 -2.27 -27.74 1.98
C GLN A 228 -2.52 -28.91 1.01
N GLU A 229 -2.48 -28.70 -0.29
CA GLU A 229 -2.65 -29.75 -1.30
C GLU A 229 -1.52 -30.78 -1.27
N ALA A 230 -0.35 -30.41 -0.74
CA ALA A 230 0.80 -31.30 -0.54
C ALA A 230 0.86 -31.94 0.87
N ASP A 231 -0.18 -31.80 1.69
CA ASP A 231 -0.23 -32.28 3.08
C ASP A 231 0.94 -31.76 3.95
N ILE A 232 1.43 -30.54 3.69
CA ILE A 232 2.49 -29.89 4.46
C ILE A 232 1.85 -28.95 5.50
N PRO A 233 1.89 -29.31 6.80
CA PRO A 233 1.21 -28.53 7.82
C PRO A 233 1.88 -27.17 8.08
N VAL A 234 1.05 -26.14 8.23
CA VAL A 234 1.43 -24.79 8.63
C VAL A 234 0.74 -24.49 9.98
N PRO A 235 1.48 -24.15 11.03
CA PRO A 235 2.91 -23.79 11.07
C PRO A 235 3.86 -24.96 11.37
N ASP A 236 3.38 -26.15 11.70
CA ASP A 236 4.18 -27.24 12.31
C ASP A 236 5.38 -27.69 11.46
N ARG A 237 5.25 -27.73 10.13
CA ARG A 237 6.35 -28.07 9.21
C ARG A 237 6.92 -26.83 8.52
N VAL A 238 6.06 -25.87 8.15
CA VAL A 238 6.44 -24.63 7.46
C VAL A 238 5.78 -23.45 8.13
N ASN A 239 6.59 -22.53 8.63
CA ASN A 239 6.14 -21.24 9.14
C ASN A 239 5.99 -20.23 7.98
N VAL A 240 4.91 -19.47 7.97
CA VAL A 240 4.63 -18.48 6.94
C VAL A 240 4.37 -17.11 7.59
N ILE A 241 5.12 -16.11 7.14
CA ILE A 241 4.85 -14.70 7.46
C ILE A 241 4.68 -13.95 6.15
N ALA A 242 3.54 -13.27 6.00
CA ALA A 242 3.18 -12.49 4.82
C ALA A 242 3.49 -10.99 4.99
N PHE A 243 2.96 -10.18 4.08
CA PHE A 243 3.13 -8.72 4.07
C PHE A 243 1.84 -8.04 3.60
N ASN A 244 1.50 -6.90 4.17
CA ASN A 244 0.40 -5.97 3.99
C ASN A 244 -0.62 -5.98 5.13
N ASP A 245 -1.01 -7.14 5.68
CA ASP A 245 -2.10 -7.32 6.65
C ASP A 245 -3.46 -6.83 6.11
N THR A 246 -3.75 -7.17 4.87
CA THR A 246 -5.07 -6.93 4.28
C THR A 246 -6.14 -7.72 5.04
N SER A 247 -7.41 -7.41 4.83
CA SER A 247 -8.51 -8.06 5.55
C SER A 247 -8.49 -9.58 5.41
N ILE A 248 -8.00 -10.10 4.28
CA ILE A 248 -7.96 -11.52 3.98
C ILE A 248 -7.01 -12.31 4.90
N ALA A 249 -5.93 -11.69 5.39
CA ALA A 249 -4.96 -12.35 6.27
C ALA A 249 -5.59 -12.93 7.55
N LYS A 250 -6.72 -12.39 7.99
CA LYS A 250 -7.45 -12.83 9.18
C LYS A 250 -8.34 -14.05 8.94
N TYR A 251 -8.77 -14.25 7.68
CA TYR A 251 -9.82 -15.21 7.34
C TYR A 251 -9.32 -16.46 6.61
N VAL A 252 -8.09 -16.44 6.09
CA VAL A 252 -7.45 -17.65 5.55
C VAL A 252 -7.11 -18.64 6.65
N TYR A 253 -6.92 -19.89 6.29
CA TYR A 253 -6.57 -20.94 7.26
C TYR A 253 -5.19 -21.53 6.94
N PRO A 254 -4.26 -21.55 7.93
CA PRO A 254 -4.36 -20.83 9.22
C PRO A 254 -4.34 -19.30 9.04
N PRO A 255 -4.90 -18.52 9.99
CA PRO A 255 -4.80 -17.05 9.95
C PRO A 255 -3.35 -16.60 9.83
N LEU A 256 -3.07 -15.72 8.84
CA LEU A 256 -1.71 -15.32 8.48
C LEU A 256 -1.07 -14.39 9.51
N SER A 257 0.11 -14.80 9.97
CA SER A 257 1.11 -13.87 10.52
C SER A 257 1.60 -12.99 9.36
N THR A 258 1.68 -11.69 9.57
CA THR A 258 1.98 -10.75 8.48
C THR A 258 2.59 -9.46 9.03
N VAL A 259 3.26 -8.72 8.18
CA VAL A 259 3.68 -7.35 8.46
C VAL A 259 2.50 -6.43 8.16
N THR A 260 1.99 -5.76 9.18
CA THR A 260 0.95 -4.74 9.01
C THR A 260 1.55 -3.47 8.44
N VAL A 261 1.12 -3.09 7.23
CA VAL A 261 1.38 -1.79 6.62
C VAL A 261 0.20 -0.86 6.88
N PHE A 262 0.48 0.35 7.33
CA PHE A 262 -0.56 1.33 7.65
C PHE A 262 -0.99 2.10 6.39
N THR A 263 -1.61 1.39 5.46
CA THR A 263 -1.98 1.87 4.11
C THR A 263 -2.90 3.08 4.12
N GLU A 264 -3.95 3.08 4.96
CA GLU A 264 -4.81 4.27 5.12
C GLU A 264 -3.99 5.48 5.60
N GLU A 265 -3.05 5.28 6.53
CA GLU A 265 -2.21 6.37 7.03
C GLU A 265 -1.25 6.86 5.95
N MET A 266 -0.73 5.97 5.07
CA MET A 266 0.05 6.40 3.90
C MET A 266 -0.76 7.38 3.04
N GLY A 267 -2.02 7.06 2.75
CA GLY A 267 -2.92 7.94 2.00
C GLY A 267 -3.16 9.28 2.69
N ARG A 268 -3.44 9.26 3.99
CA ARG A 268 -3.64 10.47 4.81
C ARG A 268 -2.40 11.37 4.81
N GLN A 269 -1.22 10.80 4.99
CA GLN A 269 0.06 11.52 4.97
C GLN A 269 0.38 12.09 3.59
N GLY A 270 0.07 11.34 2.51
CA GLY A 270 0.22 11.85 1.14
C GLY A 270 -0.59 13.12 0.92
N LEU A 271 -1.88 13.11 1.28
CA LEU A 271 -2.70 14.31 1.15
C LEU A 271 -2.30 15.40 2.14
N GLN A 272 -1.82 15.08 3.32
CA GLN A 272 -1.28 16.06 4.25
C GLN A 272 -0.08 16.80 3.64
N LEU A 273 0.85 16.08 3.00
CA LEU A 273 1.98 16.69 2.29
C LEU A 273 1.51 17.60 1.14
N LEU A 274 0.49 17.20 0.39
CA LEU A 274 -0.09 18.05 -0.66
C LEU A 274 -0.77 19.29 -0.08
N HIS A 275 -1.53 19.14 1.01
CA HIS A 275 -2.16 20.25 1.73
C HIS A 275 -1.12 21.28 2.18
N GLU A 276 0.01 20.83 2.73
CA GLU A 276 1.11 21.71 3.13
C GLU A 276 1.72 22.46 1.96
N LYS A 277 1.84 21.85 0.77
CA LYS A 277 2.26 22.54 -0.45
C LYS A 277 1.29 23.66 -0.84
N PHE A 278 -0.01 23.49 -0.60
CA PHE A 278 -0.99 24.56 -0.82
C PHE A 278 -0.88 25.69 0.19
N GLN A 279 -0.57 25.39 1.45
CA GLN A 279 -0.43 26.39 2.50
C GLN A 279 0.88 27.17 2.39
N HIS A 280 1.95 26.51 1.93
CA HIS A 280 3.30 27.06 1.86
C HIS A 280 3.90 26.90 0.46
N PRO A 281 3.38 27.64 -0.56
CA PRO A 281 3.83 27.49 -1.95
C PRO A 281 5.32 27.80 -2.15
N SER A 282 5.92 28.61 -1.28
CA SER A 282 7.35 28.94 -1.31
C SER A 282 8.27 27.83 -0.78
N SER A 283 7.73 26.80 -0.12
CA SER A 283 8.53 25.66 0.33
C SER A 283 8.79 24.72 -0.82
N THR A 284 10.01 24.73 -1.34
CA THR A 284 10.41 23.93 -2.51
C THR A 284 11.13 22.63 -2.17
N ILE A 285 11.46 22.42 -0.87
CA ILE A 285 12.22 21.23 -0.46
C ILE A 285 11.30 20.00 -0.42
N PRO A 286 11.54 19.00 -1.29
CA PRO A 286 10.77 17.76 -1.24
C PRO A 286 11.08 16.98 0.03
N ARG A 287 10.09 16.26 0.54
CA ARG A 287 10.22 15.46 1.77
C ARG A 287 9.71 14.05 1.53
N MET A 288 10.38 13.07 2.10
CA MET A 288 9.88 11.70 2.16
C MET A 288 9.42 11.38 3.58
N VAL A 289 8.18 10.92 3.71
CA VAL A 289 7.64 10.37 4.95
C VAL A 289 7.69 8.84 4.84
N THR A 290 8.45 8.22 5.71
CA THR A 290 8.53 6.76 5.80
C THR A 290 7.77 6.30 7.03
N LEU A 291 6.73 5.48 6.82
CA LEU A 291 5.93 4.92 7.90
C LEU A 291 6.52 3.60 8.38
N ALA A 292 6.64 3.45 9.69
CA ALA A 292 6.99 2.18 10.31
C ALA A 292 5.87 1.15 10.09
N THR A 293 6.22 -0.13 10.23
CA THR A 293 5.30 -1.26 10.15
C THR A 293 5.19 -1.97 11.50
N LYS A 294 4.32 -2.97 11.56
CA LYS A 294 4.17 -3.81 12.74
C LYS A 294 4.15 -5.28 12.33
N LEU A 295 5.00 -6.11 12.92
CA LEU A 295 4.88 -7.56 12.79
C LEU A 295 3.67 -8.03 13.61
N THR A 296 2.67 -8.58 12.96
CA THR A 296 1.44 -9.11 13.54
C THR A 296 1.43 -10.63 13.43
N LEU A 297 1.74 -11.29 14.54
CA LEU A 297 1.77 -12.75 14.59
C LEU A 297 0.36 -13.32 14.77
N ARG A 298 0.08 -14.40 14.03
CA ARG A 298 -1.15 -15.20 14.09
C ARG A 298 -0.80 -16.68 14.09
N LYS A 299 -1.60 -17.54 13.43
CA LYS A 299 -1.45 -18.99 13.51
C LYS A 299 -0.60 -19.60 12.40
N SER A 300 -0.14 -18.86 11.41
CA SER A 300 0.71 -19.38 10.33
C SER A 300 2.21 -19.39 10.69
N SER A 301 2.58 -18.88 11.85
CA SER A 301 3.96 -18.88 12.36
C SER A 301 3.92 -19.01 13.89
N LEU A 302 4.94 -19.67 14.48
CA LEU A 302 5.08 -19.90 15.92
C LEU A 302 5.93 -18.85 16.59
#